data_395e5f833c94bd3c0f469ab181f06ea5
#
_entry.id   395e5f833c94bd3c0f469ab181f06ea5
#
_cell.length_a   1.000
_cell.length_b   1.000
_cell.length_c   1.000
_cell.angle_alpha   90.00
_cell.angle_beta   90.00
_cell.angle_gamma   90.00
#
_symmetry.space_group_name_H-M   'P 1'
#
loop_
_entity.id
_entity.type
_entity.pdbx_description
1 polymer ?
#
loop_
_entity_poly.entity_id
_entity_poly.type
_entity_poly.pdbx_seq_one_letter_code
_entity_poly.pdbx_strand_id
1 'polypeptide(L)'
;MPVVSTPTGPPLGPPSAAHEPHEHVAHGLRRPDPFHWMRRLDAPVLDHLAAEREWYDVASGHLGPLVQSLRAEMADRVPATDSSVSWPQHGYSYYTVLPAGREYVQLLRRRHG
;
A
#
# COMPACT_ATOMS: atom_id res chain seq x y z
N MET A 1 -35.59 3.31 25.17
CA MET A 1 -34.56 3.00 24.17
C MET A 1 -34.20 4.28 23.45
N PRO A 2 -33.02 4.89 23.68
CA PRO A 2 -32.61 6.05 22.92
C PRO A 2 -32.23 5.59 21.49
N VAL A 3 -32.91 6.17 20.49
CA VAL A 3 -32.57 6.01 19.09
C VAL A 3 -31.31 6.83 18.85
N VAL A 4 -30.16 6.16 18.66
CA VAL A 4 -28.93 6.81 18.21
C VAL A 4 -29.13 7.20 16.75
N SER A 5 -29.40 8.48 16.50
CA SER A 5 -29.45 9.04 15.16
C SER A 5 -28.02 9.04 14.61
N THR A 6 -27.74 8.13 13.68
CA THR A 6 -26.51 8.17 12.88
C THR A 6 -26.54 9.43 12.00
N PRO A 7 -25.53 10.29 12.02
CA PRO A 7 -25.49 11.45 11.13
C PRO A 7 -25.41 10.99 9.67
N THR A 8 -26.40 11.37 8.87
CA THR A 8 -26.55 10.98 7.45
C THR A 8 -25.79 11.95 6.52
N GLY A 9 -24.55 12.23 6.79
CA GLY A 9 -23.70 13.06 5.93
C GLY A 9 -22.28 12.55 5.93
N PRO A 10 -21.50 12.84 4.86
CA PRO A 10 -20.08 12.48 4.87
C PRO A 10 -19.38 13.12 6.05
N PRO A 11 -18.43 12.44 6.69
CA PRO A 11 -17.68 13.00 7.81
C PRO A 11 -16.99 14.30 7.38
N LEU A 12 -17.14 15.35 8.16
CA LEU A 12 -16.60 16.70 7.90
C LEU A 12 -15.07 16.76 7.92
N GLY A 13 -14.38 15.69 8.27
CA GLY A 13 -12.93 15.59 8.35
C GLY A 13 -12.47 14.16 8.61
N PRO A 14 -11.15 13.90 8.60
CA PRO A 14 -10.59 12.61 8.92
C PRO A 14 -10.93 12.19 10.36
N PRO A 15 -11.10 10.90 10.63
CA PRO A 15 -11.30 10.39 11.98
C PRO A 15 -10.13 10.78 12.88
N SER A 16 -10.44 11.11 14.13
CA SER A 16 -9.41 11.40 15.11
C SER A 16 -9.13 10.16 15.94
N ALA A 17 -7.87 9.73 15.99
CA ALA A 17 -7.47 8.61 16.82
C ALA A 17 -7.56 8.97 18.31
N ALA A 18 -8.07 8.04 19.11
CA ALA A 18 -8.14 8.22 20.56
C ALA A 18 -6.73 8.27 21.16
N HIS A 19 -6.57 9.12 22.19
CA HIS A 19 -5.34 9.17 22.98
C HIS A 19 -5.48 8.28 24.21
N GLU A 20 -4.66 7.22 24.30
CA GLU A 20 -4.56 6.37 25.50
C GLU A 20 -3.22 6.66 26.19
N PRO A 21 -3.21 6.85 27.52
CA PRO A 21 -1.96 7.04 28.26
C PRO A 21 -1.07 5.83 28.14
N HIS A 22 0.09 5.98 27.52
CA HIS A 22 1.14 4.97 27.48
C HIS A 22 2.50 5.65 27.49
N GLU A 23 3.45 5.04 28.16
CA GLU A 23 4.81 5.55 28.22
C GLU A 23 5.80 4.43 27.83
N HIS A 24 6.60 4.70 26.84
CA HIS A 24 7.71 3.83 26.46
C HIS A 24 8.98 4.24 27.22
N VAL A 25 9.59 3.30 27.92
CA VAL A 25 10.83 3.53 28.67
C VAL A 25 11.94 2.69 28.04
N ALA A 26 12.99 3.36 27.53
CA ALA A 26 14.16 2.71 26.98
C ALA A 26 15.42 3.51 27.32
N HIS A 27 16.47 2.84 27.71
CA HIS A 27 17.76 3.45 28.04
C HIS A 27 17.67 4.60 29.07
N GLY A 28 16.74 4.49 30.04
CA GLY A 28 16.49 5.52 31.05
C GLY A 28 15.70 6.74 30.58
N LEU A 29 15.30 6.79 29.31
CA LEU A 29 14.47 7.84 28.75
C LEU A 29 12.99 7.44 28.74
N ARG A 30 12.13 8.37 29.08
CA ARG A 30 10.67 8.21 29.05
C ARG A 30 10.11 8.98 27.86
N ARG A 31 9.31 8.31 27.04
CA ARG A 31 8.64 8.91 25.88
C ARG A 31 7.16 8.56 25.91
N PRO A 32 6.26 9.55 26.01
CA PRO A 32 4.83 9.31 25.90
C PRO A 32 4.48 8.83 24.49
N ASP A 33 3.59 7.86 24.40
CA ASP A 33 3.10 7.28 23.15
C ASP A 33 1.59 7.08 23.24
N PRO A 34 0.80 8.15 23.05
CA PRO A 34 -0.65 8.09 23.20
C PRO A 34 -1.34 7.20 22.16
N PHE A 35 -0.65 6.78 21.14
CA PHE A 35 -1.16 5.91 20.08
C PHE A 35 -0.65 4.46 20.18
N HIS A 36 -0.05 4.09 21.29
CA HIS A 36 0.47 2.73 21.50
C HIS A 36 -0.60 1.64 21.30
N TRP A 37 -1.86 1.96 21.60
CA TRP A 37 -3.01 1.10 21.40
C TRP A 37 -3.20 0.62 19.96
N MET A 38 -2.76 1.38 18.96
CA MET A 38 -2.85 1.00 17.54
C MET A 38 -2.01 -0.22 17.17
N ARG A 39 -1.13 -0.70 18.05
CA ARG A 39 -0.36 -1.92 17.87
C ARG A 39 -1.17 -3.19 18.13
N ARG A 40 -2.34 -3.06 18.73
CA ARG A 40 -3.27 -4.16 18.96
C ARG A 40 -4.04 -4.46 17.67
N LEU A 41 -4.47 -5.72 17.52
CA LEU A 41 -5.39 -6.13 16.45
C LEU A 41 -6.76 -6.42 17.07
N ASP A 42 -7.33 -5.42 17.76
CA ASP A 42 -8.61 -5.49 18.46
C ASP A 42 -9.67 -4.61 17.78
N ALA A 43 -10.92 -4.70 18.26
CA ALA A 43 -12.04 -3.98 17.67
C ALA A 43 -11.80 -2.45 17.57
N PRO A 44 -11.29 -1.75 18.61
CA PRO A 44 -11.02 -0.31 18.52
C PRO A 44 -10.09 0.09 17.37
N VAL A 45 -9.05 -0.70 17.09
CA VAL A 45 -8.13 -0.45 15.97
C VAL A 45 -8.84 -0.69 14.65
N LEU A 46 -9.57 -1.81 14.52
CA LEU A 46 -10.29 -2.14 13.30
C LEU A 46 -11.39 -1.11 12.98
N ASP A 47 -12.10 -0.65 13.99
CA ASP A 47 -13.13 0.38 13.85
C ASP A 47 -12.53 1.71 13.39
N HIS A 48 -11.37 2.09 13.95
CA HIS A 48 -10.66 3.29 13.52
C HIS A 48 -10.22 3.19 12.06
N LEU A 49 -9.61 2.06 11.66
CA LEU A 49 -9.19 1.82 10.28
C LEU A 49 -10.38 1.81 9.29
N ALA A 50 -11.52 1.26 9.71
CA ALA A 50 -12.73 1.29 8.89
C ALA A 50 -13.26 2.72 8.69
N ALA A 51 -13.24 3.55 9.74
CA ALA A 51 -13.65 4.95 9.66
C ALA A 51 -12.69 5.78 8.78
N GLU A 52 -11.37 5.56 8.89
CA GLU A 52 -10.35 6.14 8.00
C GLU A 52 -10.61 5.78 6.54
N ARG A 53 -10.92 4.51 6.28
CA ARG A 53 -11.22 4.03 4.92
C ARG A 53 -12.48 4.69 4.36
N GLU A 54 -13.54 4.75 5.15
CA GLU A 54 -14.81 5.39 4.74
C GLU A 54 -14.58 6.87 4.40
N TRP A 55 -13.88 7.59 5.27
CA TRP A 55 -13.54 8.99 5.01
C TRP A 55 -12.72 9.16 3.74
N TYR A 56 -11.69 8.32 3.54
CA TYR A 56 -10.86 8.34 2.34
C TYR A 56 -11.69 8.12 1.06
N ASP A 57 -12.58 7.13 1.06
CA ASP A 57 -13.40 6.80 -0.10
C ASP A 57 -14.34 7.97 -0.47
N VAL A 58 -14.89 8.66 0.50
CA VAL A 58 -15.71 9.87 0.28
C VAL A 58 -14.84 11.03 -0.20
N ALA A 59 -13.74 11.32 0.49
CA ALA A 59 -12.89 12.47 0.20
C ALA A 59 -12.19 12.35 -1.17
N SER A 60 -11.80 11.14 -1.58
CA SER A 60 -11.08 10.87 -2.83
C SER A 60 -11.98 10.45 -4.01
N GLY A 61 -13.26 10.19 -3.77
CA GLY A 61 -14.19 9.64 -4.78
C GLY A 61 -14.26 10.46 -6.08
N HIS A 62 -14.15 11.79 -5.97
CA HIS A 62 -14.13 12.70 -7.14
C HIS A 62 -12.90 12.53 -8.04
N LEU A 63 -11.82 11.90 -7.53
CA LEU A 63 -10.60 11.65 -8.29
C LEU A 63 -10.65 10.35 -9.10
N GLY A 64 -11.70 9.55 -8.98
CA GLY A 64 -11.85 8.25 -9.65
C GLY A 64 -11.53 8.29 -11.15
N PRO A 65 -12.11 9.18 -11.95
CA PRO A 65 -11.82 9.28 -13.38
C PRO A 65 -10.34 9.60 -13.68
N LEU A 66 -9.74 10.51 -12.91
CA LEU A 66 -8.31 10.85 -13.04
C LEU A 66 -7.42 9.66 -12.73
N VAL A 67 -7.70 8.94 -11.65
CA VAL A 67 -6.96 7.72 -11.26
C VAL A 67 -7.02 6.67 -12.37
N GLN A 68 -8.18 6.44 -12.97
CA GLN A 68 -8.33 5.50 -14.08
C GLN A 68 -7.52 5.93 -15.32
N SER A 69 -7.55 7.21 -15.68
CA SER A 69 -6.75 7.75 -16.78
C SER A 69 -5.25 7.55 -16.54
N LEU A 70 -4.77 7.94 -15.36
CA LEU A 70 -3.35 7.79 -15.00
C LEU A 70 -2.91 6.32 -14.97
N ARG A 71 -3.74 5.43 -14.46
CA ARG A 71 -3.46 3.99 -14.47
C ARG A 71 -3.33 3.44 -15.89
N ALA A 72 -4.21 3.85 -16.80
CA ALA A 72 -4.15 3.45 -18.19
C ALA A 72 -2.86 3.97 -18.86
N GLU A 73 -2.52 5.25 -18.68
CA GLU A 73 -1.28 5.82 -19.20
C GLU A 73 -0.03 5.12 -18.64
N MET A 74 0.00 4.81 -17.36
CA MET A 74 1.13 4.09 -16.74
C MET A 74 1.26 2.68 -17.28
N ALA A 75 0.13 1.96 -17.43
CA ALA A 75 0.12 0.61 -17.99
C ALA A 75 0.60 0.59 -19.45
N ASP A 76 0.21 1.57 -20.23
CA ASP A 76 0.60 1.68 -21.65
C ASP A 76 2.11 1.96 -21.84
N ARG A 77 2.76 2.54 -20.83
CA ARG A 77 4.21 2.79 -20.84
C ARG A 77 5.05 1.55 -20.45
N VAL A 78 4.43 0.53 -19.87
CA VAL A 78 5.11 -0.70 -19.49
C VAL A 78 5.20 -1.62 -20.69
N PRO A 79 6.41 -2.01 -21.17
CA PRO A 79 6.52 -2.92 -22.30
C PRO A 79 5.90 -4.27 -21.96
N ALA A 80 5.19 -4.87 -22.92
CA ALA A 80 4.57 -6.19 -22.73
C ALA A 80 5.58 -7.29 -22.46
N THR A 81 6.81 -7.13 -22.95
CA THR A 81 7.95 -8.01 -22.69
C THR A 81 9.15 -7.17 -22.34
N ASP A 82 9.94 -7.61 -21.38
CA ASP A 82 11.18 -6.94 -21.00
C ASP A 82 12.32 -7.95 -20.88
N SER A 83 13.53 -7.53 -21.23
CA SER A 83 14.73 -8.36 -21.11
C SER A 83 15.89 -7.56 -20.55
N SER A 84 16.63 -8.16 -19.63
CA SER A 84 17.85 -7.55 -19.11
C SER A 84 18.96 -7.52 -20.15
N VAL A 85 19.95 -6.65 -19.91
CA VAL A 85 21.25 -6.78 -20.55
C VAL A 85 21.85 -8.14 -20.19
N SER A 86 22.48 -8.81 -21.18
CA SER A 86 23.13 -10.09 -20.93
C SER A 86 24.49 -9.92 -20.26
N TRP A 87 24.87 -10.83 -19.37
CA TRP A 87 26.19 -10.90 -18.76
C TRP A 87 26.89 -12.23 -19.06
N PRO A 88 28.18 -12.21 -19.40
CA PRO A 88 28.93 -13.43 -19.70
C PRO A 88 29.37 -14.11 -18.39
N GLN A 89 29.26 -15.45 -18.36
CA GLN A 89 29.76 -16.28 -17.27
C GLN A 89 29.98 -17.72 -17.75
N HIS A 90 31.17 -18.31 -17.48
CA HIS A 90 31.51 -19.71 -17.78
C HIS A 90 31.15 -20.18 -19.19
N GLY A 91 31.43 -19.35 -20.21
CA GLY A 91 31.16 -19.68 -21.62
C GLY A 91 29.69 -19.52 -22.06
N TYR A 92 28.87 -18.93 -21.23
CA TYR A 92 27.47 -18.58 -21.53
C TYR A 92 27.19 -17.09 -21.31
N SER A 93 26.22 -16.56 -22.05
CA SER A 93 25.57 -15.28 -21.76
C SER A 93 24.26 -15.56 -21.05
N TYR A 94 24.12 -15.02 -19.85
CA TYR A 94 22.90 -15.08 -19.05
C TYR A 94 22.10 -13.81 -19.22
N TYR A 95 20.79 -13.91 -19.18
CA TYR A 95 19.87 -12.77 -19.22
C TYR A 95 18.52 -13.17 -18.63
N THR A 96 17.76 -12.19 -18.21
CA THR A 96 16.39 -12.41 -17.74
C THR A 96 15.40 -11.89 -18.77
N VAL A 97 14.27 -12.56 -18.86
CA VAL A 97 13.13 -12.14 -19.72
C VAL A 97 11.88 -12.16 -18.87
N LEU A 98 11.07 -11.11 -18.94
CA LEU A 98 9.69 -11.10 -18.48
C LEU A 98 8.80 -11.30 -19.71
N PRO A 99 8.24 -12.51 -19.93
CA PRO A 99 7.36 -12.74 -21.07
C PRO A 99 6.01 -12.03 -20.88
N ALA A 100 5.37 -11.67 -21.99
CA ALA A 100 4.04 -11.06 -21.95
C ALA A 100 3.05 -11.92 -21.14
N GLY A 101 2.29 -11.27 -20.25
CA GLY A 101 1.29 -11.92 -19.41
C GLY A 101 1.84 -12.81 -18.31
N ARG A 102 3.14 -12.72 -18.01
CA ARG A 102 3.76 -13.41 -16.88
C ARG A 102 4.13 -12.43 -15.77
N GLU A 103 3.99 -12.89 -14.52
CA GLU A 103 4.35 -12.11 -13.34
C GLU A 103 5.82 -12.25 -12.93
N TYR A 104 6.46 -13.34 -13.38
CA TYR A 104 7.82 -13.70 -12.97
C TYR A 104 8.78 -13.69 -14.15
N VAL A 105 9.96 -13.15 -13.90
CA VAL A 105 11.08 -13.21 -14.84
C VAL A 105 11.60 -14.65 -14.98
N GLN A 106 12.04 -14.97 -16.17
CA GLN A 106 12.74 -16.22 -16.48
C GLN A 106 14.22 -15.93 -16.65
N LEU A 107 15.08 -16.70 -15.97
CA LEU A 107 16.52 -16.67 -16.19
C LEU A 107 16.88 -17.60 -17.33
N LEU A 108 17.46 -17.06 -18.39
CA LEU A 108 17.86 -17.78 -19.59
C LEU A 108 19.36 -17.70 -19.79
N ARG A 109 19.91 -18.66 -20.53
CA ARG A 109 21.29 -18.62 -20.95
C ARG A 109 21.46 -19.06 -22.41
N ARG A 110 22.42 -18.46 -23.08
CA ARG A 110 22.83 -18.81 -24.43
C ARG A 110 24.33 -19.11 -24.42
N ARG A 111 24.75 -20.22 -25.05
CA ARG A 111 26.17 -20.56 -25.20
C ARG A 111 26.86 -19.52 -26.09
N HIS A 112 28.09 -19.13 -25.74
CA HIS A 112 28.95 -18.42 -26.68
C HIS A 112 29.30 -19.33 -27.82
N GLY A 113 29.08 -18.88 -29.05
CA GLY A 113 29.51 -19.57 -30.28
C GLY A 113 31.00 -19.38 -30.54
#